data_e8eec9de6612d3648958674bd3b855fa
#
_entry.id   e8eec9de6612d3648958674bd3b855fa
#
_cell.length_a   1.000
_cell.length_b   1.000
_cell.length_c   1.000
_cell.angle_alpha   90.00
_cell.angle_beta   90.00
_cell.angle_gamma   90.00
#
_symmetry.space_group_name_H-M   'P 1'
#
loop_
_entity.id
_entity.type
_entity.pdbx_description
1 polymer ?
#
loop_
_entity_poly.entity_id
_entity_poly.type
_entity_poly.pdbx_seq_one_letter_code
_entity_poly.pdbx_strand_id
1 'polypeptide(L)'
;MKLKNSLWAKLQLRFPNLSFYAAKKEANNKTESLAGSVVDKRVPVFKPLILLLPAIFVLTLFTIIPFFLNIKYAFTYEKSPGHPSTTTFTMDGFKNVFESPTFGVAVRNSIMYGLIVLPFVMAISLIISSCIATAYRKWARGIWQTIFFLPYITNIVAVSLSFIQFFSTFGMFNSMFHIQVSWLETGDIYSFRPLLPMIIQGVWSGLAFNILISTTAMLSVDKNLYKSASIDGIGGIKQFFHITLPSIKSTTTFLITMGIIGGIKVFPLALFNNKPSDAISNGASTLMLFIYERTNVGSGAVQVASAAAICLFIIGILYSTLIRGGFGTIMKVSTNYGENYVWNKIKNSEVMNEYQAKKK
;
A
#
# COMPACT_ATOMS: atom_id res chain seq x y z
N MET A 1 42.10 35.06 5.50
CA MET A 1 41.98 33.59 5.37
C MET A 1 42.29 32.81 6.65
N LYS A 2 43.15 33.26 7.56
CA LYS A 2 43.54 32.58 8.83
C LYS A 2 42.46 32.53 9.93
N LEU A 3 41.55 33.50 10.02
CA LEU A 3 40.52 33.55 11.08
C LEU A 3 39.37 32.51 10.87
N LYS A 4 39.05 32.14 9.62
CA LYS A 4 38.03 31.14 9.30
C LYS A 4 38.44 29.75 9.76
N ASN A 5 39.74 29.42 9.69
CA ASN A 5 40.27 28.11 10.09
C ASN A 5 40.27 27.89 11.61
N SER A 6 40.38 28.96 12.40
CA SER A 6 40.41 28.85 13.87
C SER A 6 39.02 28.59 14.47
N LEU A 7 37.98 29.20 13.88
CA LEU A 7 36.59 28.97 14.29
C LEU A 7 36.10 27.55 13.89
N TRP A 8 36.51 27.07 12.73
CA TRP A 8 36.22 25.70 12.29
C TRP A 8 36.96 24.66 13.17
N ALA A 9 38.19 24.88 13.51
CA ALA A 9 38.93 24.00 14.41
C ALA A 9 38.29 23.93 15.81
N LYS A 10 37.85 25.07 16.36
CA LYS A 10 37.11 25.11 17.64
C LYS A 10 35.76 24.43 17.61
N LEU A 11 35.02 24.50 16.49
CA LEU A 11 33.76 23.80 16.27
C LEU A 11 33.95 22.28 16.13
N GLN A 12 35.01 21.85 15.46
CA GLN A 12 35.35 20.42 15.33
C GLN A 12 35.75 19.78 16.67
N LEU A 13 36.40 20.50 17.54
CA LEU A 13 36.75 20.04 18.90
C LEU A 13 35.51 19.93 19.80
N ARG A 14 34.50 20.76 19.58
CA ARG A 14 33.29 20.79 20.40
C ARG A 14 32.22 19.78 19.92
N PHE A 15 32.27 19.37 18.64
CA PHE A 15 31.35 18.41 18.02
C PHE A 15 32.12 17.42 17.14
N PRO A 16 32.66 16.33 17.69
CA PRO A 16 33.46 15.35 16.93
C PRO A 16 32.70 14.69 15.77
N ASN A 17 31.39 14.64 15.84
CA ASN A 17 30.55 14.14 14.73
C ASN A 17 30.56 15.05 13.49
N LEU A 18 30.86 16.32 13.61
CA LEU A 18 30.99 17.25 12.48
C LEU A 18 32.23 16.96 11.62
N SER A 19 33.31 16.44 12.22
CA SER A 19 34.50 16.01 11.49
C SER A 19 34.23 14.77 10.65
N PHE A 20 33.39 13.85 11.14
CA PHE A 20 32.97 12.65 10.41
C PHE A 20 32.11 13.01 9.20
N TYR A 21 31.17 13.95 9.33
CA TYR A 21 30.37 14.44 8.22
C TYR A 21 31.18 15.23 7.19
N ALA A 22 32.18 16.02 7.62
CA ALA A 22 33.08 16.72 6.72
C ALA A 22 33.99 15.74 5.96
N ALA A 23 34.55 14.75 6.64
CA ALA A 23 35.39 13.71 6.06
C ALA A 23 34.56 12.82 5.09
N LYS A 24 33.31 12.49 5.44
CA LYS A 24 32.38 11.76 4.56
C LYS A 24 31.99 12.58 3.31
N LYS A 25 31.84 13.89 3.45
CA LYS A 25 31.59 14.79 2.32
C LYS A 25 32.81 14.96 1.41
N GLU A 26 34.02 15.01 1.98
CA GLU A 26 35.28 15.02 1.21
C GLU A 26 35.56 13.67 0.55
N ALA A 27 35.32 12.55 1.21
CA ALA A 27 35.43 11.21 0.63
C ALA A 27 34.44 11.02 -0.51
N ASN A 28 33.20 11.48 -0.39
CA ASN A 28 32.22 11.48 -1.49
C ASN A 28 32.59 12.41 -2.66
N ASN A 29 33.36 13.48 -2.39
CA ASN A 29 33.87 14.37 -3.44
C ASN A 29 35.16 13.86 -4.09
N LYS A 30 35.87 12.91 -3.45
CA LYS A 30 37.11 12.30 -3.95
C LYS A 30 36.94 10.90 -4.51
N THR A 31 35.73 10.34 -4.50
CA THR A 31 35.46 9.12 -5.30
C THR A 31 35.68 9.48 -6.77
N GLU A 32 36.85 9.09 -7.27
CA GLU A 32 37.15 9.17 -8.69
C GLU A 32 36.03 8.44 -9.44
N SER A 33 35.36 9.20 -10.29
CA SER A 33 34.30 8.68 -11.14
C SER A 33 34.87 7.55 -12.00
N LEU A 34 34.24 6.40 -11.98
CA LEU A 34 34.54 5.35 -12.94
C LEU A 34 34.38 5.97 -14.36
N ALA A 35 35.50 6.10 -15.07
CA ALA A 35 35.55 6.69 -16.40
C ALA A 35 34.51 5.97 -17.30
N GLY A 36 33.44 6.71 -17.70
CA GLY A 36 32.35 6.19 -18.51
C GLY A 36 30.99 6.05 -17.79
N SER A 37 30.90 6.28 -16.47
CA SER A 37 29.62 6.29 -15.75
C SER A 37 28.77 7.49 -16.18
N VAL A 38 27.56 7.21 -16.69
CA VAL A 38 26.57 8.23 -17.08
C VAL A 38 26.11 9.08 -15.86
N VAL A 39 26.28 8.56 -14.65
CA VAL A 39 25.88 9.19 -13.39
C VAL A 39 26.83 10.30 -12.97
N ASP A 40 28.06 10.32 -13.51
CA ASP A 40 29.14 11.17 -13.01
C ASP A 40 29.39 12.45 -13.83
N LYS A 41 28.77 12.57 -15.00
CA LYS A 41 28.71 13.87 -15.67
C LYS A 41 27.68 14.73 -14.92
N ARG A 42 28.11 15.80 -14.30
CA ARG A 42 27.24 16.86 -13.76
C ARG A 42 26.37 17.41 -14.90
N VAL A 43 25.30 16.69 -15.19
CA VAL A 43 24.33 17.11 -16.19
C VAL A 43 23.58 18.30 -15.61
N PRO A 44 23.55 19.45 -16.29
CA PRO A 44 22.81 20.60 -15.80
C PRO A 44 21.35 20.20 -15.59
N VAL A 45 20.76 20.65 -14.47
CA VAL A 45 19.43 20.22 -13.97
C VAL A 45 18.31 20.38 -15.01
N PHE A 46 18.46 21.29 -15.96
CA PHE A 46 17.45 21.53 -17.00
C PHE A 46 17.34 20.35 -18.01
N LYS A 47 18.41 19.59 -18.26
CA LYS A 47 18.36 18.46 -19.21
C LYS A 47 17.41 17.34 -18.74
N PRO A 48 17.55 16.78 -17.50
CA PRO A 48 16.54 15.85 -16.98
C PRO A 48 15.16 16.49 -16.86
N LEU A 49 15.07 17.79 -16.54
CA LEU A 49 13.78 18.48 -16.45
C LEU A 49 13.05 18.52 -17.79
N ILE A 50 13.77 18.82 -18.90
CA ILE A 50 13.18 18.83 -20.26
C ILE A 50 12.69 17.43 -20.64
N LEU A 51 13.45 16.37 -20.32
CA LEU A 51 13.02 14.98 -20.55
C LEU A 51 11.78 14.60 -19.77
N LEU A 52 11.61 15.15 -18.55
CA LEU A 52 10.43 14.92 -17.72
C LEU A 52 9.24 15.83 -18.07
N LEU A 53 9.46 16.89 -18.87
CA LEU A 53 8.44 17.88 -19.19
C LEU A 53 7.15 17.27 -19.77
N PRO A 54 7.16 16.33 -20.74
CA PRO A 54 5.94 15.71 -21.24
C PRO A 54 5.17 14.97 -20.13
N ALA A 55 5.87 14.25 -19.26
CA ALA A 55 5.24 13.53 -18.14
C ALA A 55 4.68 14.51 -17.09
N ILE A 56 5.42 15.58 -16.75
CA ILE A 56 4.98 16.64 -15.84
C ILE A 56 3.76 17.36 -16.41
N PHE A 57 3.75 17.66 -17.71
CA PHE A 57 2.63 18.29 -18.38
C PHE A 57 1.34 17.45 -18.25
N VAL A 58 1.40 16.16 -18.59
CA VAL A 58 0.27 15.24 -18.46
C VAL A 58 -0.19 15.12 -17.00
N LEU A 59 0.75 14.99 -16.05
CA LEU A 59 0.44 14.92 -14.63
C LEU A 59 -0.21 16.21 -14.12
N THR A 60 0.28 17.36 -14.57
CA THR A 60 -0.29 18.66 -14.19
C THR A 60 -1.71 18.81 -14.73
N LEU A 61 -1.93 18.49 -16.01
CA LEU A 61 -3.22 18.66 -16.67
C LEU A 61 -4.29 17.73 -16.12
N PHE A 62 -3.95 16.44 -15.88
CA PHE A 62 -4.93 15.40 -15.52
C PHE A 62 -4.96 15.05 -14.02
N THR A 63 -4.01 15.53 -13.23
CA THR A 63 -3.97 15.22 -11.79
C THR A 63 -3.95 16.48 -10.94
N ILE A 64 -3.00 17.38 -11.17
CA ILE A 64 -2.82 18.56 -10.31
C ILE A 64 -3.97 19.55 -10.49
N ILE A 65 -4.31 19.91 -11.72
CA ILE A 65 -5.41 20.84 -12.01
C ILE A 65 -6.75 20.29 -11.49
N PRO A 66 -7.19 19.06 -11.83
CA PRO A 66 -8.44 18.51 -11.27
C PRO A 66 -8.45 18.40 -9.75
N PHE A 67 -7.32 18.14 -9.11
CA PHE A 67 -7.21 18.12 -7.66
C PHE A 67 -7.54 19.50 -7.04
N PHE A 68 -6.96 20.58 -7.56
CA PHE A 68 -7.26 21.92 -7.07
C PHE A 68 -8.69 22.38 -7.43
N LEU A 69 -9.19 22.00 -8.60
CA LEU A 69 -10.59 22.23 -8.96
C LEU A 69 -11.55 21.52 -8.02
N ASN A 70 -11.25 20.27 -7.65
CA ASN A 70 -12.05 19.52 -6.68
C ASN A 70 -12.08 20.21 -5.31
N ILE A 71 -10.94 20.75 -4.84
CA ILE A 71 -10.91 21.57 -3.63
C ILE A 71 -11.81 22.80 -3.77
N LYS A 72 -11.69 23.52 -4.89
CA LYS A 72 -12.56 24.68 -5.17
C LYS A 72 -14.04 24.29 -5.10
N TYR A 73 -14.45 23.24 -5.80
CA TYR A 73 -15.86 22.82 -5.85
C TYR A 73 -16.38 22.35 -4.49
N ALA A 74 -15.56 21.77 -3.63
CA ALA A 74 -15.98 21.38 -2.30
C ALA A 74 -16.42 22.56 -1.41
N PHE A 75 -15.86 23.75 -1.66
CA PHE A 75 -16.15 24.97 -0.90
C PHE A 75 -17.03 25.98 -1.67
N THR A 76 -17.47 25.65 -2.87
CA THR A 76 -18.30 26.58 -3.66
C THR A 76 -19.63 25.93 -4.02
N TYR A 77 -20.69 26.69 -3.86
CA TYR A 77 -22.03 26.36 -4.31
C TYR A 77 -22.42 27.23 -5.51
N GLU A 78 -22.83 26.59 -6.59
CA GLU A 78 -23.40 27.28 -7.76
C GLU A 78 -24.91 27.35 -7.61
N LYS A 79 -25.43 28.57 -7.43
CA LYS A 79 -26.88 28.85 -7.32
C LYS A 79 -27.64 28.52 -8.61
N SER A 80 -26.96 28.68 -9.74
CA SER A 80 -27.48 28.35 -11.08
C SER A 80 -26.39 27.66 -11.90
N PRO A 81 -26.61 26.44 -12.41
CA PRO A 81 -25.64 25.75 -13.24
C PRO A 81 -25.22 26.57 -14.46
N GLY A 82 -23.92 26.73 -14.65
CA GLY A 82 -23.36 27.45 -15.79
C GLY A 82 -23.22 29.01 -15.63
N HIS A 83 -23.58 29.55 -14.47
CA HIS A 83 -23.39 30.98 -14.18
C HIS A 83 -22.35 31.19 -13.07
N PRO A 84 -21.06 31.35 -13.40
CA PRO A 84 -19.99 31.53 -12.42
C PRO A 84 -20.12 32.77 -11.52
N SER A 85 -20.92 33.77 -11.92
CA SER A 85 -21.19 34.97 -11.13
C SER A 85 -22.05 34.72 -9.89
N THR A 86 -22.63 33.53 -9.73
CA THR A 86 -23.51 33.18 -8.61
C THR A 86 -22.86 32.19 -7.64
N THR A 87 -21.54 31.97 -7.74
CA THR A 87 -20.81 31.07 -6.82
C THR A 87 -20.62 31.74 -5.46
N THR A 88 -21.00 31.06 -4.40
CA THR A 88 -20.79 31.51 -3.02
C THR A 88 -19.89 30.51 -2.29
N PHE A 89 -19.02 31.01 -1.40
CA PHE A 89 -18.25 30.18 -0.52
C PHE A 89 -19.15 29.62 0.58
N THR A 90 -19.15 28.30 0.75
CA THR A 90 -19.99 27.62 1.76
C THR A 90 -19.36 26.30 2.19
N MET A 91 -19.71 25.86 3.39
CA MET A 91 -19.35 24.55 3.96
C MET A 91 -20.49 23.52 3.85
N ASP A 92 -21.58 23.84 3.15
CA ASP A 92 -22.77 22.98 3.08
C ASP A 92 -22.45 21.62 2.44
N GLY A 93 -21.48 21.56 1.52
CA GLY A 93 -21.00 20.30 0.96
C GLY A 93 -20.53 19.31 2.02
N PHE A 94 -19.71 19.78 2.96
CA PHE A 94 -19.23 18.94 4.08
C PHE A 94 -20.36 18.61 5.06
N LYS A 95 -21.22 19.55 5.38
CA LYS A 95 -22.37 19.33 6.24
C LYS A 95 -23.25 18.23 5.66
N ASN A 96 -23.62 18.31 4.40
CA ASN A 96 -24.41 17.29 3.70
C ASN A 96 -23.73 15.91 3.65
N VAL A 97 -22.40 15.87 3.55
CA VAL A 97 -21.63 14.62 3.62
C VAL A 97 -21.76 13.98 5.02
N PHE A 98 -21.52 14.75 6.08
CA PHE A 98 -21.54 14.23 7.45
C PHE A 98 -22.96 13.90 7.97
N GLU A 99 -23.98 14.60 7.50
CA GLU A 99 -25.37 14.31 7.83
C GLU A 99 -25.92 13.09 7.05
N SER A 100 -25.23 12.64 6.00
CA SER A 100 -25.66 11.49 5.19
C SER A 100 -25.39 10.15 5.93
N PRO A 101 -26.41 9.36 6.26
CA PRO A 101 -26.22 8.04 6.88
C PRO A 101 -25.35 7.10 6.03
N THR A 102 -25.49 7.19 4.70
CA THR A 102 -24.75 6.35 3.74
C THR A 102 -23.26 6.68 3.73
N PHE A 103 -22.84 7.90 4.13
CA PHE A 103 -21.42 8.25 4.27
C PHE A 103 -20.78 7.53 5.46
N GLY A 104 -21.46 7.46 6.61
CA GLY A 104 -20.98 6.71 7.76
C GLY A 104 -20.76 5.24 7.45
N VAL A 105 -21.70 4.62 6.74
CA VAL A 105 -21.58 3.25 6.22
C VAL A 105 -20.40 3.12 5.25
N ALA A 106 -20.21 4.09 4.35
CA ALA A 106 -19.13 4.10 3.39
C ALA A 106 -17.75 4.14 4.05
N VAL A 107 -17.56 4.98 5.08
CA VAL A 107 -16.33 5.06 5.88
C VAL A 107 -16.07 3.72 6.57
N ARG A 108 -17.07 3.20 7.29
CA ARG A 108 -17.01 1.91 7.98
C ARG A 108 -16.57 0.78 7.05
N ASN A 109 -17.25 0.63 5.92
CA ASN A 109 -16.99 -0.46 4.97
C ASN A 109 -15.63 -0.34 4.31
N SER A 110 -15.21 0.87 3.90
CA SER A 110 -13.90 1.08 3.28
C SER A 110 -12.75 0.77 4.24
N ILE A 111 -12.86 1.18 5.50
CA ILE A 111 -11.85 0.89 6.52
C ILE A 111 -11.83 -0.61 6.85
N MET A 112 -12.99 -1.23 7.11
CA MET A 112 -13.06 -2.66 7.41
C MET A 112 -12.55 -3.52 6.24
N TYR A 113 -12.95 -3.20 5.03
CA TYR A 113 -12.46 -3.90 3.84
C TYR A 113 -10.94 -3.84 3.75
N GLY A 114 -10.36 -2.64 3.82
CA GLY A 114 -8.91 -2.47 3.73
C GLY A 114 -8.15 -3.17 4.87
N LEU A 115 -8.66 -3.10 6.12
CA LEU A 115 -8.05 -3.76 7.28
C LEU A 115 -8.09 -5.28 7.20
N ILE A 116 -9.11 -5.86 6.57
CA ILE A 116 -9.25 -7.31 6.47
C ILE A 116 -8.57 -7.85 5.21
N VAL A 117 -8.82 -7.25 4.03
CA VAL A 117 -8.29 -7.76 2.76
C VAL A 117 -6.77 -7.70 2.73
N LEU A 118 -6.16 -6.62 3.19
CA LEU A 118 -4.71 -6.43 3.13
C LEU A 118 -3.91 -7.54 3.86
N PRO A 119 -4.18 -7.86 5.15
CA PRO A 119 -3.45 -8.92 5.83
C PRO A 119 -3.65 -10.29 5.18
N PHE A 120 -4.88 -10.62 4.75
CA PHE A 120 -5.15 -11.90 4.09
C PHE A 120 -4.43 -12.02 2.75
N VAL A 121 -4.49 -11.00 1.91
CA VAL A 121 -3.75 -10.97 0.63
C VAL A 121 -2.26 -11.14 0.88
N MET A 122 -1.69 -10.39 1.82
CA MET A 122 -0.26 -10.45 2.14
C MET A 122 0.15 -11.82 2.67
N ALA A 123 -0.58 -12.37 3.64
CA ALA A 123 -0.27 -13.67 4.21
C ALA A 123 -0.34 -14.80 3.16
N ILE A 124 -1.46 -14.89 2.45
CA ILE A 124 -1.68 -15.93 1.44
C ILE A 124 -0.67 -15.80 0.29
N SER A 125 -0.44 -14.59 -0.21
CA SER A 125 0.49 -14.36 -1.31
C SER A 125 1.94 -14.71 -0.92
N LEU A 126 2.39 -14.38 0.29
CA LEU A 126 3.72 -14.72 0.78
C LEU A 126 3.90 -16.24 0.94
N ILE A 127 2.88 -16.95 1.44
CA ILE A 127 2.90 -18.42 1.56
C ILE A 127 3.01 -19.05 0.16
N ILE A 128 2.12 -18.68 -0.76
CA ILE A 128 2.11 -19.23 -2.13
C ILE A 128 3.42 -18.89 -2.85
N SER A 129 3.89 -17.64 -2.73
CA SER A 129 5.15 -17.23 -3.34
C SER A 129 6.35 -17.99 -2.81
N SER A 130 6.38 -18.29 -1.50
CA SER A 130 7.42 -19.13 -0.90
C SER A 130 7.39 -20.55 -1.47
N CYS A 131 6.20 -21.16 -1.59
CA CYS A 131 6.04 -22.47 -2.22
C CYS A 131 6.52 -22.48 -3.68
N ILE A 132 6.16 -21.45 -4.46
CA ILE A 132 6.60 -21.33 -5.86
C ILE A 132 8.11 -21.11 -5.95
N ALA A 133 8.68 -20.25 -5.11
CA ALA A 133 10.11 -19.95 -5.13
C ALA A 133 10.98 -21.15 -4.76
N THR A 134 10.50 -22.04 -3.89
CA THR A 134 11.19 -23.28 -3.48
C THR A 134 11.03 -24.42 -4.49
N ALA A 135 10.12 -24.30 -5.47
CA ALA A 135 9.94 -25.34 -6.48
C ALA A 135 11.24 -25.62 -7.25
N TYR A 136 11.63 -26.88 -7.34
CA TYR A 136 12.92 -27.30 -7.91
C TYR A 136 13.05 -27.00 -9.40
N ARG A 137 12.01 -27.29 -10.19
CA ARG A 137 12.03 -27.16 -11.65
C ARG A 137 11.59 -25.74 -12.08
N LYS A 138 12.40 -25.11 -12.93
CA LYS A 138 12.09 -23.76 -13.46
C LYS A 138 10.75 -23.70 -14.21
N TRP A 139 10.44 -24.71 -15.02
CA TRP A 139 9.17 -24.74 -15.78
C TRP A 139 7.96 -24.84 -14.85
N ALA A 140 8.05 -25.60 -13.75
CA ALA A 140 6.96 -25.68 -12.77
C ALA A 140 6.69 -24.32 -12.10
N ARG A 141 7.74 -23.55 -11.79
CA ARG A 141 7.57 -22.16 -11.29
C ARG A 141 6.82 -21.30 -12.28
N GLY A 142 7.21 -21.35 -13.57
CA GLY A 142 6.54 -20.58 -14.64
C GLY A 142 5.06 -20.94 -14.75
N ILE A 143 4.72 -22.22 -14.75
CA ILE A 143 3.33 -22.68 -14.80
C ILE A 143 2.53 -22.16 -13.58
N TRP A 144 3.05 -22.34 -12.37
CA TRP A 144 2.35 -21.87 -11.17
C TRP A 144 2.20 -20.36 -11.15
N GLN A 145 3.22 -19.60 -11.54
CA GLN A 145 3.11 -18.14 -11.68
C GLN A 145 2.02 -17.75 -12.69
N THR A 146 1.95 -18.43 -13.82
CA THR A 146 0.93 -18.17 -14.84
C THR A 146 -0.47 -18.48 -14.31
N ILE A 147 -0.66 -19.63 -13.65
CA ILE A 147 -1.97 -20.02 -13.08
C ILE A 147 -2.43 -18.97 -12.05
N PHE A 148 -1.56 -18.58 -11.12
CA PHE A 148 -1.93 -17.60 -10.10
C PHE A 148 -2.05 -16.17 -10.64
N PHE A 149 -1.52 -15.90 -11.85
CA PHE A 149 -1.68 -14.60 -12.50
C PHE A 149 -2.97 -14.47 -13.33
N LEU A 150 -3.63 -15.59 -13.66
CA LEU A 150 -4.90 -15.57 -14.40
C LEU A 150 -5.95 -14.61 -13.83
N PRO A 151 -6.17 -14.53 -12.49
CA PRO A 151 -7.13 -13.59 -11.91
C PRO A 151 -6.86 -12.12 -12.26
N TYR A 152 -5.62 -11.75 -12.49
CA TYR A 152 -5.25 -10.36 -12.81
C TYR A 152 -5.64 -9.93 -14.23
N ILE A 153 -5.60 -10.88 -15.19
CA ILE A 153 -5.98 -10.61 -16.59
C ILE A 153 -7.47 -10.84 -16.86
N THR A 154 -8.18 -11.44 -15.92
CA THR A 154 -9.61 -11.72 -16.10
C THR A 154 -10.43 -10.44 -15.94
N ASN A 155 -11.45 -10.26 -16.77
CA ASN A 155 -12.34 -9.10 -16.68
C ASN A 155 -13.08 -9.08 -15.34
N ILE A 156 -13.00 -7.97 -14.61
CA ILE A 156 -13.59 -7.83 -13.29
C ILE A 156 -15.10 -8.01 -13.29
N VAL A 157 -15.80 -7.61 -14.37
CA VAL A 157 -17.25 -7.77 -14.48
C VAL A 157 -17.62 -9.25 -14.60
N ALA A 158 -16.89 -10.02 -15.43
CA ALA A 158 -17.13 -11.46 -15.56
C ALA A 158 -16.88 -12.20 -14.25
N VAL A 159 -15.82 -11.84 -13.54
CA VAL A 159 -15.53 -12.36 -12.19
C VAL A 159 -16.66 -12.02 -11.23
N SER A 160 -17.09 -10.76 -11.22
CA SER A 160 -18.17 -10.32 -10.31
C SER A 160 -19.48 -11.06 -10.56
N LEU A 161 -19.83 -11.34 -11.82
CA LEU A 161 -21.00 -12.16 -12.16
C LEU A 161 -20.89 -13.58 -11.55
N SER A 162 -19.71 -14.19 -11.60
CA SER A 162 -19.48 -15.49 -10.97
C SER A 162 -19.62 -15.41 -9.44
N PHE A 163 -19.16 -14.31 -8.82
CA PHE A 163 -19.31 -14.07 -7.38
C PHE A 163 -20.78 -13.81 -6.99
N ILE A 164 -21.55 -13.06 -7.80
CA ILE A 164 -22.98 -12.87 -7.60
C ILE A 164 -23.70 -14.23 -7.57
N GLN A 165 -23.41 -15.09 -8.54
CA GLN A 165 -24.00 -16.41 -8.62
C GLN A 165 -23.58 -17.30 -7.43
N PHE A 166 -22.30 -17.24 -7.03
CA PHE A 166 -21.74 -18.01 -5.92
C PHE A 166 -22.37 -17.62 -4.58
N PHE A 167 -22.59 -16.30 -4.34
CA PHE A 167 -23.15 -15.74 -3.12
C PHE A 167 -24.67 -15.44 -3.20
N SER A 168 -25.35 -15.89 -4.27
CA SER A 168 -26.81 -15.78 -4.35
C SER A 168 -27.47 -16.61 -3.25
N THR A 169 -28.76 -16.33 -2.94
CA THR A 169 -29.52 -17.03 -1.89
C THR A 169 -29.52 -18.54 -2.09
N PHE A 170 -29.62 -19.01 -3.34
CA PHE A 170 -29.53 -20.41 -3.71
C PHE A 170 -28.18 -20.80 -4.31
N GLY A 171 -27.15 -19.98 -4.08
CA GLY A 171 -25.82 -20.17 -4.61
C GLY A 171 -25.02 -21.25 -3.91
N MET A 172 -23.89 -21.61 -4.53
CA MET A 172 -23.01 -22.67 -4.05
C MET A 172 -22.50 -22.43 -2.62
N PHE A 173 -22.22 -21.18 -2.25
CA PHE A 173 -21.75 -20.83 -0.91
C PHE A 173 -22.78 -21.23 0.16
N ASN A 174 -24.04 -20.84 -0.02
CA ASN A 174 -25.11 -21.18 0.91
C ASN A 174 -25.39 -22.70 0.93
N SER A 175 -25.32 -23.35 -0.21
CA SER A 175 -25.51 -24.81 -0.31
C SER A 175 -24.42 -25.58 0.43
N MET A 176 -23.14 -25.13 0.36
CA MET A 176 -22.03 -25.77 1.07
C MET A 176 -22.17 -25.73 2.60
N PHE A 177 -22.71 -24.62 3.12
CA PHE A 177 -22.89 -24.41 4.57
C PHE A 177 -24.30 -24.73 5.07
N HIS A 178 -25.21 -25.18 4.20
CA HIS A 178 -26.61 -25.48 4.53
C HIS A 178 -27.35 -24.28 5.16
N ILE A 179 -27.06 -23.08 4.66
CA ILE A 179 -27.67 -21.81 5.11
C ILE A 179 -28.45 -21.17 3.98
N GLN A 180 -29.40 -20.30 4.32
CA GLN A 180 -30.15 -19.49 3.34
C GLN A 180 -30.01 -18.02 3.74
N VAL A 181 -28.93 -17.40 3.29
CA VAL A 181 -28.62 -16.01 3.59
C VAL A 181 -28.56 -15.22 2.30
N SER A 182 -29.28 -14.11 2.23
CA SER A 182 -29.11 -13.13 1.15
C SER A 182 -27.90 -12.25 1.49
N TRP A 183 -26.79 -12.46 0.77
CA TRP A 183 -25.53 -11.76 1.02
C TRP A 183 -25.46 -10.40 0.34
N LEU A 184 -25.97 -10.30 -0.89
CA LEU A 184 -25.87 -9.10 -1.72
C LEU A 184 -27.17 -8.28 -1.74
N GLU A 185 -28.31 -8.93 -1.55
CA GLU A 185 -29.64 -8.30 -1.56
C GLU A 185 -30.21 -8.30 -0.15
N THR A 186 -29.79 -7.37 0.67
CA THR A 186 -30.17 -7.32 2.10
C THR A 186 -31.35 -6.39 2.37
N GLY A 187 -31.58 -5.40 1.50
CA GLY A 187 -32.59 -4.35 1.68
C GLY A 187 -32.32 -3.42 2.88
N ASP A 188 -31.14 -3.52 3.50
CA ASP A 188 -30.75 -2.73 4.66
C ASP A 188 -29.41 -2.02 4.42
N ILE A 189 -29.42 -0.69 4.48
CA ILE A 189 -28.25 0.17 4.27
C ILE A 189 -27.16 -0.02 5.31
N TYR A 190 -27.49 -0.52 6.50
CA TYR A 190 -26.54 -0.75 7.60
C TYR A 190 -25.98 -2.16 7.63
N SER A 191 -26.45 -3.05 6.76
CA SER A 191 -26.07 -4.46 6.74
C SER A 191 -24.55 -4.63 6.52
N PHE A 192 -23.98 -5.61 7.23
CA PHE A 192 -22.59 -6.06 7.05
C PHE A 192 -22.47 -7.24 6.07
N ARG A 193 -23.60 -7.86 5.67
CA ARG A 193 -23.58 -9.07 4.87
C ARG A 193 -22.83 -8.91 3.54
N PRO A 194 -23.01 -7.81 2.78
CA PRO A 194 -22.32 -7.63 1.49
C PRO A 194 -20.80 -7.49 1.62
N LEU A 195 -20.32 -7.14 2.82
CA LEU A 195 -18.88 -6.98 3.07
C LEU A 195 -18.13 -8.31 2.92
N LEU A 196 -18.76 -9.45 3.25
CA LEU A 196 -18.15 -10.77 3.10
C LEU A 196 -17.83 -11.12 1.63
N PRO A 197 -18.80 -11.10 0.68
CA PRO A 197 -18.50 -11.30 -0.74
C PRO A 197 -17.47 -10.32 -1.29
N MET A 198 -17.55 -9.05 -0.89
CA MET A 198 -16.57 -8.02 -1.28
C MET A 198 -15.15 -8.36 -0.82
N ILE A 199 -15.00 -8.80 0.43
CA ILE A 199 -13.69 -9.17 1.00
C ILE A 199 -13.14 -10.40 0.28
N ILE A 200 -13.95 -11.44 0.08
CA ILE A 200 -13.50 -12.68 -0.56
C ILE A 200 -13.08 -12.40 -2.02
N GLN A 201 -13.87 -11.62 -2.76
CA GLN A 201 -13.51 -11.19 -4.11
C GLN A 201 -12.23 -10.34 -4.10
N GLY A 202 -12.11 -9.41 -3.14
CA GLY A 202 -10.95 -8.55 -3.01
C GLY A 202 -9.67 -9.32 -2.70
N VAL A 203 -9.74 -10.31 -1.81
CA VAL A 203 -8.62 -11.21 -1.54
C VAL A 203 -8.25 -11.97 -2.80
N TRP A 204 -9.21 -12.63 -3.45
CA TRP A 204 -8.96 -13.41 -4.66
C TRP A 204 -8.31 -12.58 -5.77
N SER A 205 -8.84 -11.38 -6.05
CA SER A 205 -8.29 -10.48 -7.07
C SER A 205 -6.91 -9.93 -6.69
N GLY A 206 -6.69 -9.66 -5.41
CA GLY A 206 -5.45 -9.11 -4.89
C GLY A 206 -4.27 -10.09 -4.89
N LEU A 207 -4.53 -11.40 -4.83
CA LEU A 207 -3.49 -12.42 -4.76
C LEU A 207 -2.55 -12.40 -5.97
N ALA A 208 -3.09 -12.27 -7.19
CA ALA A 208 -2.34 -12.47 -8.43
C ALA A 208 -1.12 -11.56 -8.55
N PHE A 209 -1.29 -10.24 -8.42
CA PHE A 209 -0.21 -9.27 -8.49
C PHE A 209 0.80 -9.46 -7.35
N ASN A 210 0.29 -9.68 -6.12
CA ASN A 210 1.13 -9.86 -4.94
C ASN A 210 1.99 -11.13 -5.04
N ILE A 211 1.45 -12.25 -5.54
CA ILE A 211 2.18 -13.50 -5.75
C ILE A 211 3.29 -13.30 -6.78
N LEU A 212 2.99 -12.67 -7.92
CA LEU A 212 3.97 -12.44 -8.97
C LEU A 212 5.17 -11.64 -8.46
N ILE A 213 4.90 -10.49 -7.84
CA ILE A 213 5.95 -9.58 -7.35
C ILE A 213 6.73 -10.20 -6.19
N SER A 214 6.04 -10.84 -5.22
CA SER A 214 6.70 -11.49 -4.09
C SER A 214 7.57 -12.66 -4.53
N THR A 215 7.09 -13.49 -5.47
CA THR A 215 7.86 -14.62 -6.00
C THR A 215 9.13 -14.13 -6.70
N THR A 216 9.03 -13.09 -7.52
CA THR A 216 10.17 -12.50 -8.21
C THR A 216 11.20 -11.95 -7.21
N ALA A 217 10.75 -11.27 -6.16
CA ALA A 217 11.61 -10.77 -5.11
C ALA A 217 12.30 -11.91 -4.33
N MET A 218 11.57 -12.99 -4.00
CA MET A 218 12.14 -14.15 -3.30
C MET A 218 13.19 -14.88 -4.15
N LEU A 219 12.97 -14.95 -5.47
CA LEU A 219 13.94 -15.59 -6.38
C LEU A 219 15.22 -14.77 -6.55
N SER A 220 15.23 -13.48 -6.24
CA SER A 220 16.41 -12.62 -6.28
C SER A 220 17.29 -12.71 -5.02
N VAL A 221 16.82 -13.36 -3.95
CA VAL A 221 17.60 -13.54 -2.72
C VAL A 221 18.78 -14.49 -2.96
N ASP A 222 19.95 -14.13 -2.41
CA ASP A 222 21.16 -14.93 -2.56
C ASP A 222 20.99 -16.34 -1.97
N LYS A 223 21.17 -17.34 -2.81
CA LYS A 223 21.03 -18.75 -2.42
C LYS A 223 22.07 -19.21 -1.40
N ASN A 224 23.21 -18.54 -1.31
CA ASN A 224 24.26 -18.87 -0.36
C ASN A 224 23.80 -18.65 1.08
N LEU A 225 22.93 -17.65 1.33
CA LEU A 225 22.33 -17.44 2.65
C LEU A 225 21.54 -18.66 3.12
N TYR A 226 20.76 -19.28 2.22
CA TYR A 226 19.99 -20.49 2.55
C TYR A 226 20.88 -21.71 2.77
N LYS A 227 21.97 -21.85 1.98
CA LYS A 227 22.94 -22.96 2.14
C LYS A 227 23.64 -22.86 3.49
N SER A 228 24.15 -21.67 3.86
CA SER A 228 24.79 -21.44 5.16
C SER A 228 23.84 -21.74 6.31
N ALA A 229 22.60 -21.22 6.24
CA ALA A 229 21.59 -21.49 7.25
C ALA A 229 21.21 -22.99 7.37
N SER A 230 21.25 -23.73 6.26
CA SER A 230 21.01 -25.18 6.27
C SER A 230 22.15 -25.93 6.93
N ILE A 231 23.42 -25.51 6.77
CA ILE A 231 24.58 -26.06 7.47
C ILE A 231 24.45 -25.82 8.98
N ASP A 232 23.93 -24.65 9.39
CA ASP A 232 23.66 -24.32 10.78
C ASP A 232 22.41 -25.05 11.36
N GLY A 233 21.78 -25.95 10.60
CA GLY A 233 20.59 -26.68 11.01
C GLY A 233 19.29 -25.87 11.08
N ILE A 234 19.24 -24.70 10.46
CA ILE A 234 18.07 -23.84 10.45
C ILE A 234 17.04 -24.38 9.43
N GLY A 235 15.88 -24.81 9.93
CA GLY A 235 14.77 -25.32 9.10
C GLY A 235 14.10 -24.26 8.23
N GLY A 236 13.39 -24.66 7.16
CA GLY A 236 12.82 -23.81 6.14
C GLY A 236 11.88 -22.69 6.65
N ILE A 237 11.05 -22.98 7.66
CA ILE A 237 10.17 -21.95 8.26
C ILE A 237 11.00 -20.85 8.94
N LYS A 238 12.05 -21.21 9.68
CA LYS A 238 12.95 -20.25 10.29
C LYS A 238 13.71 -19.46 9.23
N GLN A 239 14.17 -20.12 8.15
CA GLN A 239 14.81 -19.44 7.01
C GLN A 239 13.86 -18.42 6.35
N PHE A 240 12.56 -18.73 6.23
CA PHE A 240 11.58 -17.79 5.70
C PHE A 240 11.53 -16.50 6.53
N PHE A 241 11.39 -16.59 7.84
CA PHE A 241 11.26 -15.40 8.70
C PHE A 241 12.58 -14.64 8.91
N HIS A 242 13.74 -15.32 8.91
CA HIS A 242 15.03 -14.72 9.22
C HIS A 242 15.87 -14.34 7.99
N ILE A 243 15.60 -14.95 6.83
CA ILE A 243 16.34 -14.67 5.60
C ILE A 243 15.40 -14.10 4.54
N THR A 244 14.36 -14.84 4.15
CA THR A 244 13.49 -14.44 3.02
C THR A 244 12.77 -13.15 3.28
N LEU A 245 11.99 -13.09 4.35
CA LEU A 245 11.14 -11.92 4.65
C LEU A 245 11.93 -10.62 4.89
N PRO A 246 13.06 -10.62 5.63
CA PRO A 246 13.92 -9.45 5.73
C PRO A 246 14.56 -9.02 4.40
N SER A 247 14.99 -9.99 3.58
CA SER A 247 15.62 -9.69 2.28
C SER A 247 14.66 -9.02 1.30
N ILE A 248 13.37 -9.38 1.32
CA ILE A 248 12.33 -8.81 0.46
C ILE A 248 11.57 -7.66 1.13
N LYS A 249 12.06 -7.10 2.23
CA LYS A 249 11.39 -6.04 3.02
C LYS A 249 10.94 -4.86 2.15
N SER A 250 11.77 -4.41 1.23
CA SER A 250 11.43 -3.29 0.33
C SER A 250 10.22 -3.61 -0.54
N THR A 251 10.19 -4.80 -1.13
CA THR A 251 9.07 -5.28 -1.94
C THR A 251 7.80 -5.45 -1.10
N THR A 252 7.91 -6.04 0.08
CA THR A 252 6.79 -6.21 1.01
C THR A 252 6.21 -4.85 1.42
N THR A 253 7.06 -3.86 1.73
CA THR A 253 6.61 -2.49 2.06
C THR A 253 5.91 -1.83 0.88
N PHE A 254 6.41 -2.03 -0.34
CA PHE A 254 5.75 -1.55 -1.56
C PHE A 254 4.36 -2.17 -1.74
N LEU A 255 4.23 -3.50 -1.61
CA LEU A 255 2.96 -4.21 -1.74
C LEU A 255 1.94 -3.79 -0.68
N ILE A 256 2.38 -3.63 0.57
CA ILE A 256 1.53 -3.10 1.66
C ILE A 256 1.06 -1.69 1.31
N THR A 257 1.93 -0.83 0.81
CA THR A 257 1.57 0.53 0.39
C THR A 257 0.50 0.52 -0.70
N MET A 258 0.68 -0.32 -1.73
CA MET A 258 -0.30 -0.47 -2.81
C MET A 258 -1.62 -1.05 -2.31
N GLY A 259 -1.57 -2.03 -1.40
CA GLY A 259 -2.75 -2.62 -0.76
C GLY A 259 -3.53 -1.62 0.10
N ILE A 260 -2.85 -0.73 0.83
CA ILE A 260 -3.48 0.36 1.60
C ILE A 260 -4.27 1.29 0.67
N ILE A 261 -3.65 1.71 -0.44
CA ILE A 261 -4.28 2.60 -1.42
C ILE A 261 -5.48 1.90 -2.07
N GLY A 262 -5.32 0.64 -2.47
CA GLY A 262 -6.38 -0.16 -3.09
C GLY A 262 -7.54 -0.44 -2.14
N GLY A 263 -7.26 -0.70 -0.87
CA GLY A 263 -8.27 -1.00 0.15
C GLY A 263 -9.24 0.16 0.39
N ILE A 264 -8.73 1.40 0.49
CA ILE A 264 -9.59 2.58 0.68
C ILE A 264 -10.37 2.94 -0.58
N LYS A 265 -9.81 2.66 -1.77
CA LYS A 265 -10.41 2.94 -3.07
C LYS A 265 -11.30 1.80 -3.58
N VAL A 266 -11.72 0.89 -2.72
CA VAL A 266 -12.59 -0.21 -3.14
C VAL A 266 -13.88 0.30 -3.79
N PHE A 267 -14.19 -0.27 -4.96
CA PHE A 267 -15.33 0.12 -5.78
C PHE A 267 -16.11 -1.14 -6.22
N PRO A 268 -17.07 -1.61 -5.40
CA PRO A 268 -17.71 -2.90 -5.60
C PRO A 268 -18.85 -2.90 -6.61
N LEU A 269 -18.91 -1.91 -7.52
CA LEU A 269 -20.04 -1.67 -8.41
C LEU A 269 -20.41 -2.90 -9.26
N ALA A 270 -19.41 -3.65 -9.72
CA ALA A 270 -19.64 -4.83 -10.54
C ALA A 270 -20.37 -5.97 -9.79
N LEU A 271 -20.27 -6.05 -8.46
CA LEU A 271 -21.03 -6.99 -7.61
C LEU A 271 -22.51 -6.63 -7.48
N PHE A 272 -22.92 -5.44 -7.89
CA PHE A 272 -24.28 -4.93 -7.81
C PHE A 272 -24.81 -4.55 -9.19
N ASN A 273 -24.53 -5.39 -10.19
CA ASN A 273 -24.99 -5.23 -11.56
C ASN A 273 -24.72 -3.82 -12.16
N ASN A 274 -23.63 -3.20 -11.73
CA ASN A 274 -23.23 -1.84 -12.10
C ASN A 274 -24.26 -0.74 -11.71
N LYS A 275 -25.09 -0.98 -10.70
CA LYS A 275 -26.05 -0.03 -10.18
C LYS A 275 -25.61 0.48 -8.80
N PRO A 276 -25.21 1.76 -8.67
CA PRO A 276 -24.78 2.35 -7.39
C PRO A 276 -25.88 2.32 -6.32
N SER A 277 -27.13 2.59 -6.72
CA SER A 277 -28.31 2.57 -5.83
C SER A 277 -28.49 1.21 -5.16
N ASP A 278 -28.36 0.12 -5.94
CA ASP A 278 -28.52 -1.24 -5.43
C ASP A 278 -27.43 -1.58 -4.42
N ALA A 279 -26.19 -1.17 -4.68
CA ALA A 279 -25.09 -1.37 -3.74
C ALA A 279 -25.31 -0.59 -2.43
N ILE A 280 -25.76 0.66 -2.50
CA ILE A 280 -25.98 1.52 -1.33
C ILE A 280 -27.16 1.01 -0.51
N SER A 281 -28.31 0.70 -1.14
CA SER A 281 -29.51 0.20 -0.46
C SER A 281 -29.30 -1.13 0.25
N ASN A 282 -28.34 -1.92 -0.20
CA ASN A 282 -28.00 -3.22 0.38
C ASN A 282 -26.83 -3.15 1.38
N GLY A 283 -26.33 -1.97 1.75
CA GLY A 283 -25.30 -1.82 2.77
C GLY A 283 -23.85 -1.97 2.26
N ALA A 284 -23.64 -2.00 0.93
CA ALA A 284 -22.32 -2.09 0.32
C ALA A 284 -21.71 -0.71 -0.02
N SER A 285 -22.22 0.37 0.54
CA SER A 285 -21.66 1.71 0.34
C SER A 285 -20.18 1.74 0.71
N THR A 286 -19.33 2.25 -0.17
CA THR A 286 -17.91 2.53 0.06
C THR A 286 -17.62 3.98 -0.27
N LEU A 287 -16.49 4.53 0.21
CA LEU A 287 -16.15 5.93 -0.02
C LEU A 287 -16.13 6.29 -1.53
N MET A 288 -15.55 5.41 -2.36
CA MET A 288 -15.53 5.62 -3.81
C MET A 288 -16.93 5.53 -4.43
N LEU A 289 -17.75 4.58 -3.95
CA LEU A 289 -19.10 4.40 -4.44
C LEU A 289 -20.00 5.58 -4.06
N PHE A 290 -19.86 6.08 -2.82
CA PHE A 290 -20.56 7.26 -2.35
C PHE A 290 -20.24 8.50 -3.20
N ILE A 291 -18.95 8.74 -3.47
CA ILE A 291 -18.51 9.85 -4.34
C ILE A 291 -19.11 9.68 -5.74
N TYR A 292 -19.01 8.49 -6.32
CA TYR A 292 -19.50 8.22 -7.67
C TYR A 292 -21.02 8.43 -7.80
N GLU A 293 -21.78 7.95 -6.83
CA GLU A 293 -23.24 8.13 -6.83
C GLU A 293 -23.60 9.60 -6.75
N ARG A 294 -22.92 10.37 -5.88
CA ARG A 294 -23.18 11.81 -5.72
C ARG A 294 -22.82 12.64 -6.95
N THR A 295 -21.92 12.22 -7.80
CA THR A 295 -21.60 12.96 -9.04
C THR A 295 -22.78 12.98 -10.05
N ASN A 296 -23.74 12.06 -9.92
CA ASN A 296 -24.83 11.88 -10.88
C ASN A 296 -26.18 12.42 -10.39
N VAL A 297 -26.28 13.04 -9.21
CA VAL A 297 -27.55 13.39 -8.56
C VAL A 297 -27.76 14.93 -8.48
N GLY A 298 -28.08 15.58 -9.63
CA GLY A 298 -28.66 16.93 -9.65
C GLY A 298 -27.74 18.10 -9.28
N SER A 299 -28.32 19.30 -9.12
CA SER A 299 -27.61 20.53 -8.76
C SER A 299 -27.07 20.46 -7.32
N GLY A 300 -25.81 20.86 -7.13
CA GLY A 300 -25.08 20.71 -5.85
C GLY A 300 -24.42 19.36 -5.64
N ALA A 301 -24.67 18.38 -6.49
CA ALA A 301 -24.08 17.06 -6.42
C ALA A 301 -22.55 17.09 -6.51
N VAL A 302 -21.99 17.91 -7.38
CA VAL A 302 -20.55 18.09 -7.54
C VAL A 302 -19.90 18.62 -6.26
N GLN A 303 -20.57 19.53 -5.54
CA GLN A 303 -20.08 20.06 -4.28
C GLN A 303 -19.97 18.95 -3.20
N VAL A 304 -21.04 18.16 -3.05
CA VAL A 304 -21.07 17.07 -2.07
C VAL A 304 -20.06 15.96 -2.44
N ALA A 305 -19.98 15.60 -3.72
CA ALA A 305 -19.00 14.64 -4.21
C ALA A 305 -17.56 15.12 -3.98
N SER A 306 -17.29 16.40 -4.24
CA SER A 306 -15.98 17.02 -4.01
C SER A 306 -15.61 17.08 -2.54
N ALA A 307 -16.56 17.45 -1.67
CA ALA A 307 -16.36 17.40 -0.21
C ALA A 307 -16.08 15.97 0.28
N ALA A 308 -16.83 14.97 -0.21
CA ALA A 308 -16.59 13.57 0.10
C ALA A 308 -15.23 13.07 -0.39
N ALA A 309 -14.76 13.55 -1.55
CA ALA A 309 -13.44 13.21 -2.07
C ALA A 309 -12.30 13.79 -1.21
N ILE A 310 -12.47 15.00 -0.65
CA ILE A 310 -11.53 15.55 0.35
C ILE A 310 -11.56 14.72 1.62
N CYS A 311 -12.73 14.32 2.11
CA CYS A 311 -12.84 13.43 3.26
C CYS A 311 -12.13 12.09 3.01
N LEU A 312 -12.33 11.47 1.83
CA LEU A 312 -11.62 10.26 1.43
C LEU A 312 -10.10 10.46 1.45
N PHE A 313 -9.61 11.58 0.95
CA PHE A 313 -8.17 11.90 0.94
C PHE A 313 -7.62 12.00 2.36
N ILE A 314 -8.31 12.70 3.27
CA ILE A 314 -7.90 12.83 4.67
C ILE A 314 -7.94 11.47 5.38
N ILE A 315 -9.05 10.73 5.24
CA ILE A 315 -9.19 9.37 5.81
C ILE A 315 -8.09 8.46 5.25
N GLY A 316 -7.77 8.57 3.95
CA GLY A 316 -6.71 7.81 3.29
C GLY A 316 -5.32 8.09 3.88
N ILE A 317 -5.00 9.35 4.15
CA ILE A 317 -3.73 9.72 4.80
C ILE A 317 -3.66 9.15 6.22
N LEU A 318 -4.71 9.35 7.02
CA LEU A 318 -4.75 8.84 8.39
C LEU A 318 -4.62 7.32 8.43
N TYR A 319 -5.40 6.61 7.62
CA TYR A 319 -5.36 5.16 7.48
C TYR A 319 -3.97 4.66 7.04
N SER A 320 -3.37 5.30 6.01
CA SER A 320 -2.03 4.96 5.52
C SER A 320 -0.97 5.17 6.60
N THR A 321 -1.04 6.27 7.34
CA THR A 321 -0.09 6.59 8.41
C THR A 321 -0.17 5.58 9.56
N LEU A 322 -1.39 5.21 9.96
CA LEU A 322 -1.62 4.23 11.02
C LEU A 322 -1.08 2.85 10.65
N ILE A 323 -1.38 2.36 9.44
CA ILE A 323 -0.94 1.02 9.03
C ILE A 323 0.58 0.99 8.82
N ARG A 324 1.15 2.00 8.15
CA ARG A 324 2.61 2.07 7.96
C ARG A 324 3.34 2.24 9.28
N GLY A 325 2.82 3.06 10.20
CA GLY A 325 3.37 3.23 11.53
C GLY A 325 3.34 1.92 12.31
N GLY A 326 2.21 1.23 12.33
CA GLY A 326 2.06 -0.09 12.96
C GLY A 326 3.01 -1.14 12.38
N PHE A 327 3.05 -1.27 11.04
CA PHE A 327 3.97 -2.20 10.36
C PHE A 327 5.44 -1.83 10.62
N GLY A 328 5.80 -0.55 10.56
CA GLY A 328 7.16 -0.08 10.85
C GLY A 328 7.57 -0.38 12.29
N THR A 329 6.66 -0.25 13.24
CA THR A 329 6.90 -0.59 14.64
C THR A 329 7.10 -2.09 14.85
N ILE A 330 6.22 -2.93 14.25
CA ILE A 330 6.37 -4.39 14.29
C ILE A 330 7.70 -4.82 13.72
N MET A 331 8.10 -4.26 12.57
CA MET A 331 9.40 -4.57 11.95
C MET A 331 10.59 -4.13 12.82
N LYS A 332 10.53 -2.94 13.45
CA LYS A 332 11.58 -2.48 14.37
C LYS A 332 11.69 -3.38 15.59
N VAL A 333 10.56 -3.73 16.20
CA VAL A 333 10.54 -4.64 17.36
C VAL A 333 11.12 -6.00 16.98
N SER A 334 10.74 -6.56 15.84
CA SER A 334 11.27 -7.83 15.33
C SER A 334 12.79 -7.76 15.08
N THR A 335 13.27 -6.67 14.45
CA THR A 335 14.71 -6.49 14.17
C THR A 335 15.51 -6.31 15.46
N ASN A 336 15.04 -5.46 16.38
CA ASN A 336 15.69 -5.22 17.66
C ASN A 336 15.72 -6.49 18.52
N TYR A 337 14.66 -7.29 18.48
CA TYR A 337 14.65 -8.57 19.20
C TYR A 337 15.69 -9.54 18.64
N GLY A 338 15.83 -9.63 17.33
CA GLY A 338 16.86 -10.42 16.66
C GLY A 338 18.28 -9.95 16.98
N GLU A 339 18.53 -8.64 16.89
CA GLU A 339 19.82 -8.04 17.23
C GLU A 339 20.19 -8.28 18.69
N ASN A 340 19.28 -8.05 19.62
CA ASN A 340 19.49 -8.29 21.05
C ASN A 340 19.77 -9.78 21.35
N TYR A 341 19.08 -10.68 20.66
CA TYR A 341 19.32 -12.12 20.80
C TYR A 341 20.74 -12.49 20.36
N VAL A 342 21.18 -12.00 19.21
CA VAL A 342 22.53 -12.24 18.68
C VAL A 342 23.60 -11.60 19.60
N TRP A 343 23.39 -10.36 20.04
CA TRP A 343 24.29 -9.67 20.97
C TRP A 343 24.43 -10.41 22.29
N ASN A 344 23.34 -10.91 22.87
CA ASN A 344 23.37 -11.69 24.10
C ASN A 344 24.13 -13.00 23.92
N LYS A 345 23.94 -13.65 22.75
CA LYS A 345 24.65 -14.89 22.43
C LYS A 345 26.16 -14.65 22.27
N ILE A 346 26.55 -13.57 21.59
CA ILE A 346 27.96 -13.17 21.44
C ILE A 346 28.57 -12.80 22.80
N LYS A 347 27.87 -12.00 23.60
CA LYS A 347 28.34 -11.55 24.92
C LYS A 347 28.56 -12.71 25.88
N ASN A 348 27.77 -13.74 25.79
CA ASN A 348 27.84 -14.94 26.62
C ASN A 348 28.68 -16.06 25.98
N SER A 349 29.34 -15.82 24.84
CA SER A 349 30.24 -16.80 24.23
C SER A 349 31.56 -16.92 24.99
N GLU A 350 32.14 -18.11 25.00
CA GLU A 350 33.46 -18.37 25.62
C GLU A 350 34.54 -17.45 25.09
N VAL A 351 34.54 -17.21 23.78
CA VAL A 351 35.48 -16.31 23.10
C VAL A 351 35.42 -14.88 23.65
N MET A 352 34.22 -14.36 23.94
CA MET A 352 34.06 -13.03 24.50
C MET A 352 34.47 -12.99 25.98
N ASN A 353 34.21 -14.06 26.73
CA ASN A 353 34.62 -14.19 28.11
C ASN A 353 36.15 -14.25 28.23
N GLU A 354 36.84 -15.01 27.36
CA GLU A 354 38.29 -15.03 27.26
C GLU A 354 38.89 -13.66 26.88
N TYR A 355 38.25 -12.96 25.91
CA TYR A 355 38.68 -11.62 25.50
C TYR A 355 38.56 -10.63 26.66
N GLN A 356 37.49 -10.67 27.43
CA GLN A 356 37.29 -9.81 28.60
C GLN A 356 38.25 -10.17 29.74
N ALA A 357 38.58 -11.44 29.94
CA ALA A 357 39.54 -11.89 30.91
C ALA A 357 40.98 -11.43 30.57
N LYS A 358 41.35 -11.40 29.29
CA LYS A 358 42.67 -10.89 28.83
C LYS A 358 42.80 -9.38 28.87
N LYS A 359 41.72 -8.64 29.00
CA LYS A 359 41.68 -7.18 29.02
C LYS A 359 41.69 -6.59 30.45
N LYS A 360 41.47 -7.44 31.48
CA LYS A 360 41.67 -7.14 32.89
C LYS A 360 43.09 -7.49 33.30
#